data_8bf5734e6ef035bd9db7943fd390ae15
#
_entry.id   8bf5734e6ef035bd9db7943fd390ae15
#
_cell.length_a   1.000
_cell.length_b   1.000
_cell.length_c   1.000
_cell.angle_alpha   90.00
_cell.angle_beta   90.00
_cell.angle_gamma   90.00
#
_symmetry.space_group_name_H-M   'P 1'
#
loop_
_entity.id
_entity.type
_entity.pdbx_description
1 polymer ?
#
loop_
_entity_poly.entity_id
_entity_poly.type
_entity_poly.pdbx_seq_one_letter_code
_entity_poly.pdbx_strand_id
1 'polypeptide(L)'
;GVIPASVKLAFAIGAGVFLIPILYTVFTTSEYPPEDMEAFKTLKQQKSSFIKDIIKHIGDMPKTMKRLGVIQFFSWFAFFTMWSMANPALTEHVFNAPVPEEHQYDFNNTEDVAAFEVKNEAFQKASNKVGSAMGVYGLSSMVFALLLTFYTSKKKINRKFVHMWALLMGGIGFVMMYYITDATNLKWCFMLIGISWGSILSMPY
;
A
#
# COMPACT_ATOMS: atom_id res chain seq x y z
N GLY A 1 1.43 15.76 -23.53
CA GLY A 1 0.20 15.14 -23.05
C GLY A 1 -0.48 16.03 -22.02
N VAL A 2 -1.78 16.29 -22.19
CA VAL A 2 -2.57 17.09 -21.23
C VAL A 2 -3.05 16.15 -20.13
N ILE A 3 -2.69 16.43 -18.87
CA ILE A 3 -3.17 15.65 -17.72
C ILE A 3 -4.70 15.85 -17.60
N PRO A 4 -5.51 14.76 -17.60
CA PRO A 4 -6.96 14.83 -17.48
C PRO A 4 -7.43 15.62 -16.24
N ALA A 5 -8.53 16.35 -16.35
CA ALA A 5 -9.08 17.15 -15.24
C ALA A 5 -9.47 16.27 -14.04
N SER A 6 -9.95 15.03 -14.27
CA SER A 6 -10.27 14.06 -13.22
C SER A 6 -9.05 13.68 -12.38
N VAL A 7 -7.87 13.53 -13.01
CA VAL A 7 -6.61 13.23 -12.33
C VAL A 7 -6.18 14.41 -11.47
N LYS A 8 -6.21 15.63 -12.03
CA LYS A 8 -5.91 16.87 -11.26
C LYS A 8 -6.81 17.01 -10.04
N LEU A 9 -8.11 16.77 -10.21
CA LEU A 9 -9.09 16.84 -9.13
C LEU A 9 -8.83 15.79 -8.06
N ALA A 10 -8.54 14.54 -8.44
CA ALA A 10 -8.22 13.46 -7.50
C ALA A 10 -6.99 13.81 -6.66
N PHE A 11 -5.92 14.33 -7.28
CA PHE A 11 -4.72 14.78 -6.55
C PHE A 11 -5.01 15.97 -5.63
N ALA A 12 -5.81 16.94 -6.08
CA ALA A 12 -6.18 18.10 -5.26
C ALA A 12 -7.00 17.70 -4.02
N ILE A 13 -7.98 16.80 -4.19
CA ILE A 13 -8.76 16.24 -3.07
C ILE A 13 -7.85 15.46 -2.13
N GLY A 14 -7.01 14.56 -2.65
CA GLY A 14 -6.06 13.79 -1.86
C GLY A 14 -5.09 14.67 -1.07
N ALA A 15 -4.55 15.71 -1.68
CA ALA A 15 -3.71 16.69 -1.01
C ALA A 15 -4.45 17.42 0.11
N GLY A 16 -5.70 17.84 -0.12
CA GLY A 16 -6.53 18.50 0.91
C GLY A 16 -6.80 17.59 2.09
N VAL A 17 -7.24 16.35 1.83
CA VAL A 17 -7.50 15.34 2.87
C VAL A 17 -6.25 15.01 3.67
N PHE A 18 -5.08 15.09 3.07
CA PHE A 18 -3.81 14.85 3.74
C PHE A 18 -3.33 16.08 4.55
N LEU A 19 -3.39 17.27 3.97
CA LEU A 19 -2.87 18.49 4.58
C LEU A 19 -3.73 18.98 5.75
N ILE A 20 -5.06 18.91 5.66
CA ILE A 20 -5.95 19.43 6.69
C ILE A 20 -5.70 18.79 8.07
N PRO A 21 -5.64 17.45 8.22
CA PRO A 21 -5.34 16.83 9.51
C PRO A 21 -3.93 17.15 10.02
N ILE A 22 -2.95 17.26 9.13
CA ILE A 22 -1.57 17.61 9.50
C ILE A 22 -1.54 19.03 10.07
N LEU A 23 -2.11 20.00 9.36
CA LEU A 23 -2.16 21.37 9.82
C LEU A 23 -2.94 21.48 11.14
N TYR A 24 -4.08 20.77 11.24
CA TYR A 24 -4.82 20.70 12.51
C TYR A 24 -3.93 20.21 13.64
N THR A 25 -3.21 19.12 13.45
CA THR A 25 -2.29 18.57 14.47
C THR A 25 -1.19 19.57 14.82
N VAL A 26 -0.56 20.20 13.82
CA VAL A 26 0.52 21.17 14.03
C VAL A 26 0.03 22.38 14.85
N PHE A 27 -1.18 22.86 14.59
CA PHE A 27 -1.71 24.03 15.30
C PHE A 27 -2.34 23.72 16.65
N THR A 28 -2.77 22.49 16.90
CA THR A 28 -3.46 22.11 18.15
C THR A 28 -2.58 21.33 19.11
N THR A 29 -1.46 20.77 18.65
CA THR A 29 -0.56 19.97 19.49
C THR A 29 0.62 20.83 19.95
N SER A 30 0.85 20.88 21.26
CA SER A 30 2.03 21.48 21.84
C SER A 30 3.17 20.47 21.94
N GLU A 31 4.38 20.88 21.59
CA GLU A 31 5.56 20.05 21.83
C GLU A 31 5.88 20.07 23.34
N TYR A 32 6.17 18.89 23.88
CA TYR A 32 6.68 18.75 25.24
C TYR A 32 8.21 18.80 25.18
N PRO A 33 8.85 19.85 25.75
CA PRO A 33 10.30 19.89 25.82
C PRO A 33 10.81 18.74 26.70
N PRO A 34 12.03 18.23 26.46
CA PRO A 34 12.65 17.23 27.31
C PRO A 34 12.67 17.68 28.75
N GLU A 35 12.37 16.79 29.69
CA GLU A 35 12.40 17.12 31.16
C GLU A 35 13.77 17.60 31.60
N ASP A 36 14.84 17.06 31.01
CA ASP A 36 16.23 17.48 31.24
C ASP A 36 16.86 17.97 29.92
N MET A 37 16.89 19.28 29.73
CA MET A 37 17.48 19.95 28.58
C MET A 37 19.01 19.84 28.54
N GLU A 38 19.69 19.69 29.65
CA GLU A 38 21.15 19.54 29.70
C GLU A 38 21.56 18.15 29.28
N ALA A 39 20.88 17.12 29.81
CA ALA A 39 21.08 15.74 29.34
C ALA A 39 20.79 15.59 27.88
N PHE A 40 19.74 16.22 27.36
CA PHE A 40 19.41 16.19 25.93
C PHE A 40 20.50 16.86 25.06
N LYS A 41 21.04 18.02 25.47
CA LYS A 41 22.12 18.69 24.77
C LYS A 41 23.41 17.86 24.76
N THR A 42 23.75 17.22 25.88
CA THR A 42 24.92 16.34 26.01
C THR A 42 24.78 15.09 25.10
N LEU A 43 23.60 14.48 25.06
CA LEU A 43 23.30 13.36 24.15
C LEU A 43 23.45 13.79 22.69
N LYS A 44 22.95 14.98 22.32
CA LYS A 44 23.04 15.51 20.95
C LYS A 44 24.48 15.84 20.53
N GLN A 45 25.36 16.16 21.46
CA GLN A 45 26.78 16.42 21.20
C GLN A 45 27.63 15.16 21.07
N GLN A 46 27.16 14.00 21.53
CA GLN A 46 27.86 12.74 21.34
C GLN A 46 27.91 12.44 19.84
N LYS A 47 29.11 12.43 19.28
CA LYS A 47 29.34 11.96 17.89
C LYS A 47 29.03 10.47 17.82
N SER A 48 27.81 10.15 17.51
CA SER A 48 27.38 8.79 17.28
C SER A 48 27.74 8.39 15.85
N SER A 49 28.23 7.19 15.66
CA SER A 49 28.42 6.61 14.34
C SER A 49 27.10 5.98 13.93
N PHE A 50 26.33 6.67 13.06
CA PHE A 50 25.01 6.27 12.60
C PHE A 50 24.89 4.76 12.29
N ILE A 51 25.88 4.19 11.57
CA ILE A 51 25.87 2.75 11.23
C ILE A 51 26.12 1.86 12.45
N LYS A 52 27.05 2.23 13.33
CA LYS A 52 27.32 1.44 14.54
C LYS A 52 26.13 1.42 15.49
N ASP A 53 25.45 2.54 15.61
CA ASP A 53 24.25 2.65 16.47
C ASP A 53 23.10 1.84 15.90
N ILE A 54 22.86 1.86 14.59
CA ILE A 54 21.86 0.99 13.97
C ILE A 54 22.15 -0.48 14.24
N ILE A 55 23.39 -0.94 14.02
CA ILE A 55 23.77 -2.33 14.25
C ILE A 55 23.58 -2.70 15.73
N LYS A 56 24.01 -1.81 16.65
CA LYS A 56 23.81 -2.01 18.07
C LYS A 56 22.34 -2.11 18.44
N HIS A 57 21.50 -1.18 17.98
CA HIS A 57 20.06 -1.19 18.26
C HIS A 57 19.36 -2.41 17.68
N ILE A 58 19.78 -2.91 16.49
CA ILE A 58 19.28 -4.18 15.95
C ILE A 58 19.73 -5.35 16.85
N GLY A 59 20.96 -5.31 17.35
CA GLY A 59 21.48 -6.29 18.31
C GLY A 59 20.69 -6.34 19.61
N ASP A 60 20.41 -5.18 20.17
CA ASP A 60 19.71 -5.00 21.45
C ASP A 60 18.18 -5.16 21.34
N MET A 61 17.66 -5.26 20.11
CA MET A 61 16.22 -5.38 19.86
C MET A 61 15.62 -6.63 20.53
N PRO A 62 14.47 -6.52 21.21
CA PRO A 62 13.78 -7.65 21.82
C PRO A 62 13.48 -8.77 20.79
N LYS A 63 13.53 -10.03 21.22
CA LYS A 63 13.30 -11.21 20.35
C LYS A 63 11.98 -11.13 19.58
N THR A 64 10.93 -10.61 20.21
CA THR A 64 9.62 -10.43 19.57
C THR A 64 9.68 -9.43 18.42
N MET A 65 10.37 -8.31 18.59
CA MET A 65 10.55 -7.31 17.53
C MET A 65 11.38 -7.85 16.36
N LYS A 66 12.44 -8.60 16.64
CA LYS A 66 13.23 -9.27 15.58
C LYS A 66 12.37 -10.20 14.73
N ARG A 67 11.53 -11.04 15.39
CA ARG A 67 10.60 -11.95 14.68
C ARG A 67 9.57 -11.17 13.88
N LEU A 68 9.02 -10.10 14.45
CA LEU A 68 8.08 -9.23 13.76
C LEU A 68 8.73 -8.55 12.56
N GLY A 69 9.98 -8.09 12.68
CA GLY A 69 10.75 -7.52 11.57
C GLY A 69 10.86 -8.44 10.37
N VAL A 70 11.08 -9.76 10.60
CA VAL A 70 11.12 -10.76 9.52
C VAL A 70 9.74 -10.87 8.83
N ILE A 71 8.65 -10.94 9.61
CA ILE A 71 7.29 -11.01 9.07
C ILE A 71 6.99 -9.75 8.25
N GLN A 72 7.31 -8.59 8.80
CA GLN A 72 7.11 -7.31 8.11
C GLN A 72 7.91 -7.21 6.82
N PHE A 73 9.16 -7.66 6.81
CA PHE A 73 9.98 -7.68 5.59
C PHE A 73 9.29 -8.42 4.45
N PHE A 74 8.82 -9.66 4.68
CA PHE A 74 8.14 -10.44 3.64
C PHE A 74 6.78 -9.86 3.27
N SER A 75 6.03 -9.33 4.25
CA SER A 75 4.74 -8.68 3.99
C SER A 75 4.92 -7.44 3.12
N TRP A 76 5.84 -6.55 3.46
CA TRP A 76 6.12 -5.36 2.68
C TRP A 76 6.66 -5.69 1.28
N PHE A 77 7.49 -6.72 1.16
CA PHE A 77 7.97 -7.19 -0.15
C PHE A 77 6.81 -7.61 -1.04
N ALA A 78 5.86 -8.41 -0.52
CA ALA A 78 4.68 -8.84 -1.26
C ALA A 78 3.79 -7.66 -1.68
N PHE A 79 3.53 -6.71 -0.77
CA PHE A 79 2.72 -5.53 -1.08
C PHE A 79 3.41 -4.59 -2.06
N PHE A 80 4.71 -4.36 -1.92
CA PHE A 80 5.46 -3.53 -2.85
C PHE A 80 5.42 -4.12 -4.27
N THR A 81 5.60 -5.44 -4.38
CA THR A 81 5.49 -6.14 -5.66
C THR A 81 4.08 -5.98 -6.25
N MET A 82 3.04 -6.13 -5.43
CA MET A 82 1.67 -5.91 -5.87
C MET A 82 1.47 -4.48 -6.38
N TRP A 83 1.86 -3.47 -5.64
CA TRP A 83 1.66 -2.08 -6.05
C TRP A 83 2.40 -1.72 -7.33
N SER A 84 3.58 -2.30 -7.53
CA SER A 84 4.41 -2.05 -8.72
C SER A 84 3.95 -2.83 -9.95
N MET A 85 3.52 -4.08 -9.76
CA MET A 85 3.32 -5.04 -10.85
C MET A 85 1.86 -5.43 -11.10
N ALA A 86 0.93 -5.15 -10.16
CA ALA A 86 -0.45 -5.64 -10.30
C ALA A 86 -1.13 -5.07 -11.56
N ASN A 87 -0.93 -3.80 -11.87
CA ASN A 87 -1.58 -3.22 -13.06
C ASN A 87 -1.07 -3.87 -14.36
N PRO A 88 0.23 -3.84 -14.71
CA PRO A 88 0.69 -4.47 -15.94
C PRO A 88 0.42 -5.97 -15.97
N ALA A 89 0.65 -6.71 -14.89
CA ALA A 89 0.43 -8.15 -14.86
C ALA A 89 -1.04 -8.54 -15.05
N LEU A 90 -1.97 -7.84 -14.41
CA LEU A 90 -3.39 -8.15 -14.50
C LEU A 90 -4.01 -7.68 -15.81
N THR A 91 -3.61 -6.52 -16.36
CA THR A 91 -4.08 -6.07 -17.68
C THR A 91 -3.67 -7.05 -18.76
N GLU A 92 -2.47 -7.62 -18.68
CA GLU A 92 -1.99 -8.63 -19.64
C GLU A 92 -2.64 -9.99 -19.40
N HIS A 93 -2.56 -10.53 -18.17
CA HIS A 93 -2.96 -11.90 -17.85
C HIS A 93 -4.48 -12.10 -17.80
N VAL A 94 -5.22 -11.17 -17.17
CA VAL A 94 -6.67 -11.34 -16.95
C VAL A 94 -7.50 -10.70 -18.06
N PHE A 95 -7.04 -9.56 -18.58
CA PHE A 95 -7.79 -8.78 -19.57
C PHE A 95 -7.29 -8.97 -20.99
N ASN A 96 -6.15 -9.64 -21.23
CA ASN A 96 -5.48 -9.77 -22.51
C ASN A 96 -5.28 -8.42 -23.21
N ALA A 97 -5.01 -7.39 -22.44
CA ALA A 97 -4.80 -6.01 -22.88
C ALA A 97 -3.45 -5.48 -22.33
N PRO A 98 -2.32 -5.97 -22.86
CA PRO A 98 -1.00 -5.49 -22.46
C PRO A 98 -0.80 -4.01 -22.81
N VAL A 99 0.16 -3.39 -22.13
CA VAL A 99 0.59 -2.02 -22.47
C VAL A 99 1.07 -1.99 -23.93
N PRO A 100 0.52 -1.15 -24.81
CA PRO A 100 1.02 -1.04 -26.16
C PRO A 100 2.41 -0.37 -26.16
N GLU A 101 3.38 -1.00 -26.81
CA GLU A 101 4.75 -0.49 -26.88
C GLU A 101 4.86 0.53 -28.02
N GLU A 102 5.03 1.80 -27.70
CA GLU A 102 5.06 2.92 -28.65
C GLU A 102 6.09 2.72 -29.78
N HIS A 103 7.23 2.07 -29.50
CA HIS A 103 8.29 1.85 -30.48
C HIS A 103 7.92 0.87 -31.62
N GLN A 104 6.82 0.16 -31.49
CA GLN A 104 6.32 -0.77 -32.52
C GLN A 104 5.43 -0.09 -33.58
N TYR A 105 5.16 1.20 -33.45
CA TYR A 105 4.23 1.95 -34.30
C TYR A 105 4.91 3.17 -34.91
N ASP A 106 4.68 3.39 -36.22
CA ASP A 106 5.08 4.63 -36.87
C ASP A 106 3.96 5.68 -36.75
N PHE A 107 4.15 6.65 -35.87
CA PHE A 107 3.19 7.72 -35.64
C PHE A 107 3.03 8.71 -36.82
N ASN A 108 3.81 8.55 -37.91
CA ASN A 108 3.56 9.26 -39.14
C ASN A 108 2.61 8.49 -40.06
N ASN A 109 2.35 7.22 -39.79
CA ASN A 109 1.41 6.38 -40.55
C ASN A 109 0.04 6.36 -39.85
N THR A 110 -1.00 6.78 -40.55
CA THR A 110 -2.38 6.84 -40.03
C THR A 110 -2.92 5.49 -39.58
N GLU A 111 -2.54 4.40 -40.25
CA GLU A 111 -2.96 3.03 -39.93
C GLU A 111 -2.34 2.57 -38.61
N ASP A 112 -1.04 2.86 -38.38
CA ASP A 112 -0.34 2.51 -37.16
C ASP A 112 -0.86 3.32 -35.95
N VAL A 113 -1.17 4.60 -36.15
CA VAL A 113 -1.80 5.44 -35.13
C VAL A 113 -3.15 4.86 -34.73
N ALA A 114 -4.00 4.49 -35.69
CA ALA A 114 -5.30 3.89 -35.41
C ALA A 114 -5.16 2.53 -34.67
N ALA A 115 -4.21 1.70 -35.09
CA ALA A 115 -3.94 0.43 -34.41
C ALA A 115 -3.44 0.62 -32.97
N PHE A 116 -2.57 1.60 -32.74
CA PHE A 116 -2.11 1.96 -31.40
C PHE A 116 -3.27 2.45 -30.52
N GLU A 117 -4.11 3.34 -31.05
CA GLU A 117 -5.25 3.88 -30.30
C GLU A 117 -6.22 2.79 -29.83
N VAL A 118 -6.54 1.82 -30.69
CA VAL A 118 -7.40 0.67 -30.33
C VAL A 118 -6.81 -0.13 -29.18
N LYS A 119 -5.51 -0.46 -29.24
CA LYS A 119 -4.84 -1.22 -28.18
C LYS A 119 -4.71 -0.41 -26.90
N ASN A 120 -4.40 0.87 -27.01
CA ASN A 120 -4.30 1.77 -25.87
C ASN A 120 -5.65 1.95 -25.17
N GLU A 121 -6.74 2.07 -25.93
CA GLU A 121 -8.09 2.13 -25.36
C GLU A 121 -8.45 0.85 -24.59
N ALA A 122 -8.12 -0.33 -25.16
CA ALA A 122 -8.31 -1.60 -24.47
C ALA A 122 -7.51 -1.70 -23.19
N PHE A 123 -6.23 -1.30 -23.22
CA PHE A 123 -5.37 -1.24 -22.04
C PHE A 123 -5.92 -0.27 -20.99
N GLN A 124 -6.34 0.94 -21.37
CA GLN A 124 -6.90 1.92 -20.44
C GLN A 124 -8.18 1.41 -19.76
N LYS A 125 -9.07 0.75 -20.51
CA LYS A 125 -10.27 0.11 -19.97
C LYS A 125 -9.91 -0.98 -18.94
N ALA A 126 -8.94 -1.83 -19.27
CA ALA A 126 -8.45 -2.88 -18.37
C ALA A 126 -7.80 -2.28 -17.12
N SER A 127 -6.91 -1.30 -17.28
CA SER A 127 -6.23 -0.59 -16.19
C SER A 127 -7.22 0.07 -15.22
N ASN A 128 -8.28 0.70 -15.75
CA ASN A 128 -9.34 1.29 -14.93
C ASN A 128 -10.10 0.23 -14.09
N LYS A 129 -10.32 -0.97 -14.64
CA LYS A 129 -10.94 -2.08 -13.92
C LYS A 129 -10.02 -2.61 -12.82
N VAL A 130 -8.71 -2.77 -13.09
CA VAL A 130 -7.71 -3.13 -12.08
C VAL A 130 -7.66 -2.07 -10.99
N GLY A 131 -7.59 -0.78 -11.34
CA GLY A 131 -7.62 0.32 -10.38
C GLY A 131 -8.87 0.33 -9.50
N SER A 132 -10.04 0.04 -10.10
CA SER A 132 -11.30 -0.09 -9.35
C SER A 132 -11.26 -1.27 -8.36
N ALA A 133 -10.70 -2.42 -8.76
CA ALA A 133 -10.52 -3.56 -7.88
C ALA A 133 -9.51 -3.26 -6.76
N MET A 134 -8.44 -2.52 -7.06
CA MET A 134 -7.52 -2.01 -6.02
C MET A 134 -8.21 -1.03 -5.06
N GLY A 135 -9.23 -0.31 -5.48
CA GLY A 135 -10.07 0.48 -4.59
C GLY A 135 -10.79 -0.36 -3.53
N VAL A 136 -11.23 -1.58 -3.90
CA VAL A 136 -11.82 -2.54 -2.94
C VAL A 136 -10.82 -2.97 -1.87
N TYR A 137 -9.54 -3.13 -2.21
CA TYR A 137 -8.46 -3.39 -1.25
C TYR A 137 -8.38 -2.30 -0.17
N GLY A 138 -8.37 -1.02 -0.56
CA GLY A 138 -8.37 0.09 0.39
C GLY A 138 -9.62 0.12 1.27
N LEU A 139 -10.80 -0.08 0.67
CA LEU A 139 -12.06 -0.11 1.38
C LEU A 139 -12.15 -1.26 2.38
N SER A 140 -11.75 -2.48 2.01
CA SER A 140 -11.76 -3.64 2.90
C SER A 140 -10.76 -3.48 4.05
N SER A 141 -9.61 -2.87 3.81
CA SER A 141 -8.65 -2.52 4.85
C SER A 141 -9.25 -1.54 5.88
N MET A 142 -9.93 -0.51 5.40
CA MET A 142 -10.61 0.47 6.26
C MET A 142 -11.71 -0.20 7.09
N VAL A 143 -12.58 -1.00 6.47
CA VAL A 143 -13.65 -1.73 7.16
C VAL A 143 -13.08 -2.66 8.22
N PHE A 144 -12.02 -3.41 7.90
CA PHE A 144 -11.34 -4.27 8.86
C PHE A 144 -10.81 -3.49 10.06
N ALA A 145 -10.12 -2.37 9.83
CA ALA A 145 -9.59 -1.52 10.90
C ALA A 145 -10.70 -0.94 11.80
N LEU A 146 -11.82 -0.51 11.22
CA LEU A 146 -12.98 -0.03 11.97
C LEU A 146 -13.60 -1.15 12.82
N LEU A 147 -13.85 -2.32 12.25
CA LEU A 147 -14.37 -3.48 12.99
C LEU A 147 -13.45 -3.86 14.14
N LEU A 148 -12.14 -3.85 13.89
CA LEU A 148 -11.14 -4.11 14.92
C LEU A 148 -11.21 -3.10 16.06
N THR A 149 -11.30 -1.81 15.75
CA THR A 149 -11.41 -0.72 16.73
C THR A 149 -12.66 -0.88 17.59
N PHE A 150 -13.82 -1.11 16.97
CA PHE A 150 -15.07 -1.33 17.72
C PHE A 150 -15.05 -2.58 18.58
N TYR A 151 -14.43 -3.65 18.10
CA TYR A 151 -14.35 -4.89 18.86
C TYR A 151 -13.39 -4.79 20.04
N THR A 152 -12.20 -4.18 19.83
CA THR A 152 -11.16 -4.05 20.85
C THR A 152 -11.53 -3.05 21.95
N SER A 153 -12.42 -2.11 21.67
CA SER A 153 -12.96 -1.21 22.69
C SER A 153 -13.79 -1.95 23.77
N LYS A 154 -14.36 -3.10 23.40
CA LYS A 154 -15.24 -3.89 24.28
C LYS A 154 -14.61 -5.17 24.82
N LYS A 155 -13.69 -5.78 24.07
CA LYS A 155 -13.09 -7.09 24.40
C LYS A 155 -11.59 -7.11 24.12
N LYS A 156 -10.84 -7.78 24.99
CA LYS A 156 -9.44 -8.11 24.74
C LYS A 156 -9.35 -9.16 23.66
N ILE A 157 -8.53 -8.92 22.65
CA ILE A 157 -8.27 -9.87 21.55
C ILE A 157 -6.86 -10.43 21.64
N ASN A 158 -6.69 -11.62 21.10
CA ASN A 158 -5.36 -12.15 20.85
C ASN A 158 -4.84 -11.59 19.53
N ARG A 159 -4.08 -10.47 19.62
CA ARG A 159 -3.53 -9.75 18.45
C ARG A 159 -2.75 -10.66 17.53
N LYS A 160 -1.93 -11.57 18.10
CA LYS A 160 -1.13 -12.52 17.31
C LYS A 160 -2.00 -13.43 16.44
N PHE A 161 -3.09 -13.95 17.00
CA PHE A 161 -4.00 -14.85 16.29
C PHE A 161 -4.75 -14.11 15.17
N VAL A 162 -5.27 -12.91 15.46
CA VAL A 162 -5.97 -12.08 14.45
C VAL A 162 -5.03 -11.69 13.32
N HIS A 163 -3.80 -11.28 13.64
CA HIS A 163 -2.79 -10.95 12.64
C HIS A 163 -2.43 -12.15 11.76
N MET A 164 -2.23 -13.33 12.36
CA MET A 164 -1.94 -14.55 11.62
C MET A 164 -3.06 -14.88 10.61
N TRP A 165 -4.33 -14.82 11.03
CA TRP A 165 -5.46 -15.08 10.15
C TRP A 165 -5.61 -14.04 9.05
N ALA A 166 -5.40 -12.77 9.37
CA ALA A 166 -5.43 -11.71 8.37
C ALA A 166 -4.33 -11.87 7.30
N LEU A 167 -3.10 -12.23 7.72
CA LEU A 167 -2.01 -12.53 6.79
C LEU A 167 -2.30 -13.75 5.93
N LEU A 168 -2.90 -14.80 6.51
CA LEU A 168 -3.31 -15.98 5.76
C LEU A 168 -4.34 -15.63 4.68
N MET A 169 -5.34 -14.81 5.02
CA MET A 169 -6.33 -14.32 4.05
C MET A 169 -5.67 -13.53 2.92
N GLY A 170 -4.72 -12.65 3.23
CA GLY A 170 -3.95 -11.94 2.21
C GLY A 170 -3.15 -12.87 1.31
N GLY A 171 -2.49 -13.88 1.89
CA GLY A 171 -1.78 -14.91 1.13
C GLY A 171 -2.70 -15.69 0.18
N ILE A 172 -3.90 -16.08 0.64
CA ILE A 172 -4.92 -16.70 -0.20
C ILE A 172 -5.33 -15.74 -1.33
N GLY A 173 -5.53 -14.45 -1.04
CA GLY A 173 -5.85 -13.44 -2.05
C GLY A 173 -4.78 -13.34 -3.15
N PHE A 174 -3.50 -13.36 -2.80
CA PHE A 174 -2.39 -13.37 -3.75
C PHE A 174 -2.36 -14.65 -4.60
N VAL A 175 -2.56 -15.82 -3.99
CA VAL A 175 -2.61 -17.10 -4.71
C VAL A 175 -3.81 -17.15 -5.66
N MET A 176 -4.98 -16.70 -5.21
CA MET A 176 -6.17 -16.62 -6.06
C MET A 176 -5.95 -15.71 -7.26
N MET A 177 -5.23 -14.59 -7.10
CA MET A 177 -4.94 -13.67 -8.18
C MET A 177 -4.15 -14.32 -9.34
N TYR A 178 -3.31 -15.31 -9.03
CA TYR A 178 -2.58 -16.09 -10.05
C TYR A 178 -3.50 -16.99 -10.88
N TYR A 179 -4.53 -17.58 -10.26
CA TYR A 179 -5.42 -18.53 -10.94
C TYR A 179 -6.67 -17.88 -11.56
N ILE A 180 -6.87 -16.59 -11.33
CA ILE A 180 -8.08 -15.94 -11.78
C ILE A 180 -8.02 -15.66 -13.28
N THR A 181 -9.06 -16.05 -13.99
CA THR A 181 -9.25 -15.80 -15.44
C THR A 181 -10.43 -14.87 -15.71
N ASP A 182 -11.32 -14.69 -14.71
CA ASP A 182 -12.49 -13.83 -14.83
C ASP A 182 -12.28 -12.54 -14.04
N ALA A 183 -12.28 -11.44 -14.75
CA ALA A 183 -12.11 -10.09 -14.22
C ALA A 183 -13.12 -9.70 -13.12
N THR A 184 -14.33 -10.28 -13.12
CA THR A 184 -15.36 -10.00 -12.12
C THR A 184 -14.98 -10.49 -10.73
N ASN A 185 -14.15 -11.51 -10.65
CA ASN A 185 -13.70 -12.10 -9.41
C ASN A 185 -12.48 -11.40 -8.80
N LEU A 186 -11.80 -10.53 -9.55
CA LEU A 186 -10.59 -9.83 -9.13
C LEU A 186 -10.81 -9.00 -7.83
N LYS A 187 -11.99 -8.43 -7.66
CA LYS A 187 -12.38 -7.69 -6.44
C LYS A 187 -12.30 -8.52 -5.16
N TRP A 188 -12.55 -9.85 -5.24
CA TRP A 188 -12.48 -10.72 -4.06
C TRP A 188 -11.04 -10.97 -3.63
N CYS A 189 -10.12 -11.09 -4.59
CA CYS A 189 -8.69 -11.19 -4.31
C CYS A 189 -8.20 -9.93 -3.57
N PHE A 190 -8.53 -8.76 -4.10
CA PHE A 190 -8.15 -7.50 -3.48
C PHE A 190 -8.83 -7.26 -2.13
N MET A 191 -10.05 -7.73 -1.94
CA MET A 191 -10.72 -7.67 -0.63
C MET A 191 -9.96 -8.46 0.45
N LEU A 192 -9.54 -9.69 0.14
CA LEU A 192 -8.76 -10.52 1.05
C LEU A 192 -7.38 -9.90 1.36
N ILE A 193 -6.72 -9.37 0.34
CA ILE A 193 -5.44 -8.67 0.49
C ILE A 193 -5.60 -7.41 1.36
N GLY A 194 -6.71 -6.67 1.22
CA GLY A 194 -6.99 -5.49 2.02
C GLY A 194 -7.17 -5.79 3.52
N ILE A 195 -7.76 -6.93 3.87
CA ILE A 195 -7.85 -7.39 5.27
C ILE A 195 -6.44 -7.57 5.86
N SER A 196 -5.54 -8.18 5.10
CA SER A 196 -4.15 -8.37 5.50
C SER A 196 -3.44 -7.02 5.68
N TRP A 197 -3.63 -6.09 4.76
CA TRP A 197 -3.06 -4.75 4.85
C TRP A 197 -3.53 -3.98 6.09
N GLY A 198 -4.83 -3.99 6.36
CA GLY A 198 -5.38 -3.40 7.56
C GLY A 198 -4.78 -3.97 8.85
N SER A 199 -4.50 -5.27 8.87
CA SER A 199 -3.84 -5.94 9.99
C SER A 199 -2.36 -5.56 10.10
N ILE A 200 -1.63 -5.44 8.99
CA ILE A 200 -0.21 -5.06 8.97
C ILE A 200 -0.02 -3.67 9.56
N LEU A 201 -0.92 -2.74 9.27
CA LEU A 201 -0.85 -1.38 9.77
C LEU A 201 -1.28 -1.23 11.24
N SER A 202 -2.17 -2.08 11.74
CA SER A 202 -2.80 -1.87 13.06
C SER A 202 -2.35 -2.83 14.16
N MET A 203 -1.89 -4.04 13.83
CA MET A 203 -1.64 -5.08 14.84
C MET A 203 -0.24 -5.11 15.44
N PRO A 204 0.83 -4.78 14.71
CA PRO A 204 2.20 -4.84 15.23
C PRO A 204 2.51 -3.79 16.30
N TYR A 205 1.68 -2.74 16.40
CA TYR A 205 1.90 -1.57 17.27
C TYR A 205 1.01 -1.52 18.49
#